data_cea3a2f7e9b15e7aa26a1ed70769ef6b
#
_entry.id   cea3a2f7e9b15e7aa26a1ed70769ef6b
#
_cell.length_a   1.000
_cell.length_b   1.000
_cell.length_c   1.000
_cell.angle_alpha   90.00
_cell.angle_beta   90.00
_cell.angle_gamma   90.00
#
_symmetry.space_group_name_H-M   'P 1'
#
loop_
_entity.id
_entity.type
_entity.pdbx_description
1 polymer ?
#
loop_
_entity_poly.entity_id
_entity_poly.type
_entity_poly.pdbx_seq_one_letter_code
_entity_poly.pdbx_strand_id
1 'polypeptide(L)'
;MATDLKSYIKVWDDVVEEDFCQNIIAQFESDIPNHNRVDREQRPKFTEYNISERYEAKDPAWTQLQLDIQELFISYTERYIDQFQLGPDFPSRYCFEQYRIKKYATSSDQFKDHVDVQDYNSARRFLVGFVYLNTPHQGGETRFPKLDLDIKPVTGRMLMFPANWMYRHSGQPAIGGPKYLLGTYLQYL
;
A
#
# COMPACT_ATOMS: atom_id res chain seq x y z
N MET A 1 23.88 -14.55 13.59
CA MET A 1 23.32 -15.11 12.34
C MET A 1 22.80 -13.94 11.53
N ALA A 2 23.01 -13.89 10.21
CA ALA A 2 22.44 -12.83 9.39
C ALA A 2 20.91 -12.99 9.37
N THR A 3 20.18 -11.90 9.56
CA THR A 3 18.71 -11.92 9.49
C THR A 3 18.28 -12.14 8.04
N ASP A 4 17.35 -13.06 7.82
CA ASP A 4 16.74 -13.24 6.49
C ASP A 4 15.93 -12.00 6.13
N LEU A 5 16.18 -11.43 4.94
CA LEU A 5 15.44 -10.25 4.45
C LEU A 5 13.93 -10.48 4.38
N LYS A 6 13.48 -11.70 4.14
CA LYS A 6 12.05 -12.05 4.13
C LYS A 6 11.38 -11.74 5.49
N SER A 7 12.12 -11.83 6.59
CA SER A 7 11.56 -11.58 7.92
C SER A 7 11.05 -10.15 8.11
N TYR A 8 11.61 -9.17 7.36
CA TYR A 8 11.16 -7.78 7.39
C TYR A 8 9.93 -7.49 6.50
N ILE A 9 9.48 -8.47 5.73
CA ILE A 9 8.20 -8.39 5.03
C ILE A 9 7.13 -8.94 5.97
N LYS A 10 6.28 -8.04 6.48
CA LYS A 10 5.23 -8.39 7.43
C LYS A 10 3.88 -8.40 6.78
N VAL A 11 3.14 -9.45 7.11
CA VAL A 11 1.75 -9.66 6.70
C VAL A 11 0.92 -9.82 7.97
N TRP A 12 -0.19 -9.10 8.04
CA TRP A 12 -1.22 -9.29 9.06
C TRP A 12 -2.57 -9.44 8.34
N ASP A 13 -3.30 -10.47 8.72
CA ASP A 13 -4.65 -10.70 8.23
C ASP A 13 -5.67 -10.00 9.13
N ASP A 14 -6.86 -9.76 8.60
CA ASP A 14 -8.01 -9.23 9.31
C ASP A 14 -7.70 -7.92 10.07
N VAL A 15 -6.89 -7.04 9.45
CA VAL A 15 -6.54 -5.74 10.07
C VAL A 15 -7.69 -4.75 10.04
N VAL A 16 -8.64 -4.96 9.14
CA VAL A 16 -9.91 -4.25 9.02
C VAL A 16 -11.00 -5.23 8.58
N GLU A 17 -12.22 -4.95 9.00
CA GLU A 17 -13.40 -5.73 8.62
C GLU A 17 -13.72 -5.60 7.11
N GLU A 18 -14.38 -6.61 6.56
CA GLU A 18 -14.75 -6.62 5.14
C GLU A 18 -15.66 -5.44 4.78
N ASP A 19 -16.61 -5.09 5.65
CA ASP A 19 -17.52 -3.95 5.45
C ASP A 19 -16.76 -2.63 5.33
N PHE A 20 -15.67 -2.45 6.09
CA PHE A 20 -14.81 -1.28 5.97
C PHE A 20 -14.15 -1.22 4.59
N CYS A 21 -13.62 -2.34 4.12
CA CYS A 21 -13.03 -2.45 2.78
C CYS A 21 -14.05 -2.14 1.67
N GLN A 22 -15.25 -2.70 1.76
CA GLN A 22 -16.32 -2.49 0.78
C GLN A 22 -16.80 -1.03 0.76
N ASN A 23 -16.90 -0.39 1.92
CA ASN A 23 -17.24 1.03 2.01
C ASN A 23 -16.21 1.92 1.32
N ILE A 24 -14.92 1.66 1.52
CA ILE A 24 -13.84 2.39 0.84
C ILE A 24 -13.94 2.20 -0.69
N ILE A 25 -14.15 0.97 -1.14
CA ILE A 25 -14.29 0.67 -2.58
C ILE A 25 -15.52 1.39 -3.15
N ALA A 26 -16.67 1.32 -2.48
CA ALA A 26 -17.90 1.98 -2.94
C ALA A 26 -17.73 3.50 -3.03
N GLN A 27 -17.10 4.11 -2.04
CA GLN A 27 -16.82 5.53 -2.03
C GLN A 27 -15.85 5.94 -3.15
N PHE A 28 -14.77 5.16 -3.36
CA PHE A 28 -13.89 5.34 -4.50
C PHE A 28 -14.65 5.26 -5.82
N GLU A 29 -15.46 4.22 -6.05
CA GLU A 29 -16.19 4.01 -7.31
C GLU A 29 -17.24 5.11 -7.58
N SER A 30 -17.74 5.77 -6.54
CA SER A 30 -18.73 6.86 -6.68
C SER A 30 -18.12 8.20 -7.06
N ASP A 31 -16.82 8.40 -6.88
CA ASP A 31 -16.13 9.69 -7.07
C ASP A 31 -15.19 9.71 -8.30
N ILE A 32 -15.69 9.22 -9.42
CA ILE A 32 -14.95 9.11 -10.70
C ILE A 32 -14.26 10.41 -11.14
N PRO A 33 -14.84 11.62 -10.94
CA PRO A 33 -14.18 12.87 -11.36
C PRO A 33 -12.82 13.13 -10.71
N ASN A 34 -12.57 12.55 -9.53
CA ASN A 34 -11.33 12.70 -8.79
C ASN A 34 -10.35 11.52 -9.01
N HIS A 35 -10.66 10.62 -9.93
CA HIS A 35 -9.76 9.54 -10.34
C HIS A 35 -8.63 10.08 -11.21
N ASN A 36 -7.42 9.58 -10.96
CA ASN A 36 -6.25 9.83 -11.81
C ASN A 36 -5.80 8.53 -12.47
N ARG A 37 -5.84 8.47 -13.80
CA ARG A 37 -5.34 7.32 -14.55
C ARG A 37 -3.82 7.42 -14.71
N VAL A 38 -3.09 6.48 -14.13
CA VAL A 38 -1.67 6.27 -14.33
C VAL A 38 -1.49 5.19 -15.39
N ASP A 39 -0.93 5.55 -16.54
CA ASP A 39 -0.62 4.61 -17.63
C ASP A 39 0.75 4.96 -18.22
N ARG A 40 1.78 4.24 -17.79
CA ARG A 40 3.17 4.45 -18.25
C ARG A 40 3.68 3.17 -18.90
N GLU A 41 4.24 3.27 -20.09
CA GLU A 41 4.64 2.14 -20.94
C GLU A 41 5.52 1.09 -20.22
N GLN A 42 6.47 1.52 -19.42
CA GLN A 42 7.36 0.61 -18.67
C GLN A 42 7.09 0.58 -17.17
N ARG A 43 6.02 1.22 -16.71
CA ARG A 43 5.70 1.43 -15.30
C ARG A 43 4.22 1.23 -15.04
N PRO A 44 3.73 1.59 -13.84
CA PRO A 44 2.42 1.13 -13.41
C PRO A 44 1.28 1.56 -14.34
N LYS A 45 0.32 0.66 -14.47
CA LYS A 45 -1.00 0.92 -15.02
C LYS A 45 -2.03 0.65 -13.94
N PHE A 46 -2.68 1.70 -13.47
CA PHE A 46 -3.76 1.64 -12.49
C PHE A 46 -4.55 2.96 -12.48
N THR A 47 -5.70 2.96 -11.85
CA THR A 47 -6.42 4.19 -11.48
C THR A 47 -6.10 4.53 -10.03
N GLU A 48 -5.67 5.74 -9.78
CA GLU A 48 -5.30 6.24 -8.45
C GLU A 48 -6.35 7.23 -7.94
N TYR A 49 -6.54 7.24 -6.62
CA TYR A 49 -7.35 8.22 -5.92
C TYR A 49 -6.60 8.66 -4.65
N ASN A 50 -6.51 9.97 -4.45
CA ASN A 50 -5.78 10.55 -3.33
C ASN A 50 -6.73 10.99 -2.22
N ILE A 51 -6.85 10.16 -1.19
CA ILE A 51 -7.70 10.43 -0.02
C ILE A 51 -7.22 11.66 0.72
N SER A 52 -5.90 11.84 0.89
CA SER A 52 -5.35 12.96 1.65
C SER A 52 -5.63 14.31 0.99
N GLU A 53 -5.68 14.39 -0.34
CA GLU A 53 -6.11 15.60 -1.03
C GLU A 53 -7.59 15.93 -0.75
N ARG A 54 -8.45 14.92 -0.63
CA ARG A 54 -9.86 15.13 -0.28
C ARG A 54 -10.01 15.59 1.17
N TYR A 55 -9.22 15.03 2.07
CA TYR A 55 -9.16 15.46 3.46
C TYR A 55 -8.72 16.94 3.57
N GLU A 56 -7.66 17.32 2.88
CA GLU A 56 -7.17 18.70 2.83
C GLU A 56 -8.21 19.66 2.22
N ALA A 57 -8.97 19.20 1.23
CA ALA A 57 -10.10 19.93 0.64
C ALA A 57 -11.34 19.97 1.56
N LYS A 58 -11.27 19.36 2.74
CA LYS A 58 -12.38 19.27 3.72
C LYS A 58 -13.62 18.57 3.16
N ASP A 59 -13.41 17.59 2.29
CA ASP A 59 -14.49 16.75 1.78
C ASP A 59 -15.07 15.90 2.92
N PRO A 60 -16.34 16.13 3.32
CA PRO A 60 -16.91 15.45 4.48
C PRO A 60 -16.98 13.93 4.30
N ALA A 61 -17.07 13.45 3.06
CA ALA A 61 -17.12 12.02 2.77
C ALA A 61 -15.79 11.31 3.10
N TRP A 62 -14.67 12.01 3.05
CA TRP A 62 -13.34 11.44 3.26
C TRP A 62 -12.68 11.84 4.57
N THR A 63 -13.27 12.82 5.30
CA THR A 63 -12.62 13.37 6.50
C THR A 63 -12.46 12.32 7.61
N GLN A 64 -13.54 11.65 7.99
CA GLN A 64 -13.47 10.63 9.05
C GLN A 64 -12.66 9.43 8.59
N LEU A 65 -12.87 8.99 7.36
CA LEU A 65 -12.18 7.84 6.79
C LEU A 65 -10.65 8.03 6.74
N GLN A 66 -10.17 9.25 6.42
CA GLN A 66 -8.74 9.58 6.47
C GLN A 66 -8.18 9.40 7.88
N LEU A 67 -8.92 9.81 8.91
CA LEU A 67 -8.48 9.69 10.31
C LEU A 67 -8.43 8.22 10.74
N ASP A 68 -9.45 7.43 10.39
CA ASP A 68 -9.50 5.99 10.70
C ASP A 68 -8.35 5.23 10.00
N ILE A 69 -8.08 5.56 8.73
CA ILE A 69 -6.95 5.02 7.98
C ILE A 69 -5.62 5.40 8.63
N GLN A 70 -5.46 6.64 9.05
CA GLN A 70 -4.23 7.10 9.69
C GLN A 70 -3.99 6.35 11.01
N GLU A 71 -5.00 6.19 11.84
CA GLU A 71 -4.92 5.43 13.10
C GLU A 71 -4.53 3.97 12.84
N LEU A 72 -5.13 3.34 11.83
CA LEU A 72 -4.79 1.99 11.41
C LEU A 72 -3.29 1.88 11.07
N PHE A 73 -2.78 2.77 10.21
CA PHE A 73 -1.36 2.72 9.80
C PHE A 73 -0.41 3.05 10.95
N ILE A 74 -0.76 3.94 11.87
CA ILE A 74 0.00 4.22 13.09
C ILE A 74 0.11 2.94 13.91
N SER A 75 -1.02 2.30 14.23
CA SER A 75 -1.06 1.08 15.06
C SER A 75 -0.19 -0.05 14.50
N TYR A 76 -0.24 -0.27 13.18
CA TYR A 76 0.56 -1.32 12.55
C TYR A 76 2.03 -0.94 12.35
N THR A 77 2.34 0.34 12.27
CA THR A 77 3.74 0.83 12.34
C THR A 77 4.33 0.56 13.71
N GLU A 78 3.60 0.83 14.80
CA GLU A 78 4.03 0.50 16.16
C GLU A 78 4.26 -1.00 16.33
N ARG A 79 3.33 -1.85 15.84
CA ARG A 79 3.51 -3.31 15.84
C ARG A 79 4.75 -3.76 15.05
N TYR A 80 5.05 -3.10 13.93
CA TYR A 80 6.25 -3.38 13.14
C TYR A 80 7.51 -3.05 13.92
N ILE A 81 7.55 -1.89 14.58
CA ILE A 81 8.66 -1.43 15.43
C ILE A 81 8.90 -2.42 16.59
N ASP A 82 7.84 -2.78 17.31
CA ASP A 82 7.92 -3.68 18.47
C ASP A 82 8.37 -5.08 18.06
N GLN A 83 7.83 -5.63 16.99
CA GLN A 83 8.13 -6.97 16.52
C GLN A 83 9.61 -7.16 16.16
N PHE A 84 10.25 -6.11 15.68
CA PHE A 84 11.67 -6.11 15.32
C PHE A 84 12.56 -5.45 16.37
N GLN A 85 11.99 -4.95 17.47
CA GLN A 85 12.72 -4.20 18.49
C GLN A 85 13.51 -3.03 17.91
N LEU A 86 12.91 -2.32 16.95
CA LEU A 86 13.55 -1.23 16.19
C LEU A 86 13.61 0.09 16.95
N GLY A 87 13.07 0.19 18.16
CA GLY A 87 12.95 1.46 18.88
C GLY A 87 14.19 2.36 18.82
N PRO A 88 15.42 1.86 19.08
CA PRO A 88 16.64 2.66 18.97
C PRO A 88 17.04 3.05 17.56
N ASP A 89 16.65 2.24 16.56
CA ASP A 89 17.10 2.34 15.17
C ASP A 89 16.03 2.95 14.25
N PHE A 90 14.78 3.04 14.74
CA PHE A 90 13.69 3.65 13.97
C PHE A 90 13.81 5.18 13.99
N PRO A 91 13.46 5.89 12.90
CA PRO A 91 13.52 7.35 12.87
C PRO A 91 12.73 7.95 14.03
N SER A 92 13.35 8.83 14.82
CA SER A 92 12.69 9.53 15.93
C SER A 92 11.61 10.50 15.47
N ARG A 93 11.68 10.93 14.22
CA ARG A 93 10.71 11.80 13.54
C ARG A 93 10.45 11.28 12.13
N TYR A 94 9.19 11.00 11.85
CA TYR A 94 8.74 10.54 10.55
C TYR A 94 7.32 11.05 10.28
N CYS A 95 6.88 10.98 9.03
CA CYS A 95 5.50 11.20 8.65
C CYS A 95 5.06 10.17 7.62
N PHE A 96 3.75 10.01 7.50
CA PHE A 96 3.15 9.31 6.39
C PHE A 96 3.08 10.23 5.18
N GLU A 97 3.32 9.69 3.99
CA GLU A 97 2.93 10.34 2.75
C GLU A 97 1.40 10.31 2.61
N GLN A 98 0.90 10.81 1.50
CA GLN A 98 -0.53 10.79 1.20
C GLN A 98 -1.07 9.35 1.14
N TYR A 99 -2.27 9.14 1.68
CA TYR A 99 -3.00 7.89 1.55
C TYR A 99 -3.67 7.82 0.19
N ARG A 100 -3.44 6.74 -0.53
CA ARG A 100 -3.95 6.55 -1.88
C ARG A 100 -4.60 5.20 -2.06
N ILE A 101 -5.73 5.19 -2.78
CA ILE A 101 -6.31 3.97 -3.31
C ILE A 101 -5.76 3.77 -4.72
N LYS A 102 -5.41 2.53 -5.05
CA LYS A 102 -5.01 2.11 -6.39
C LYS A 102 -5.91 0.98 -6.86
N LYS A 103 -6.60 1.19 -7.98
CA LYS A 103 -7.44 0.19 -8.65
C LYS A 103 -6.71 -0.34 -9.86
N TYR A 104 -6.51 -1.65 -9.89
CA TYR A 104 -6.08 -2.42 -11.06
C TYR A 104 -7.34 -3.03 -11.66
N ALA A 105 -7.88 -2.40 -12.70
CA ALA A 105 -9.22 -2.70 -13.22
C ALA A 105 -9.25 -3.92 -14.15
N THR A 106 -8.14 -4.21 -14.83
CA THR A 106 -8.06 -5.26 -15.85
C THR A 106 -6.78 -6.07 -15.69
N SER A 107 -6.70 -7.22 -16.35
CA SER A 107 -5.49 -8.04 -16.40
C SER A 107 -4.29 -7.37 -17.07
N SER A 108 -4.49 -6.25 -17.78
CA SER A 108 -3.40 -5.42 -18.33
C SER A 108 -2.87 -4.40 -17.32
N ASP A 109 -3.61 -4.14 -16.24
CA ASP A 109 -3.20 -3.25 -15.17
C ASP A 109 -2.25 -3.99 -14.23
N GLN A 110 -1.09 -3.43 -14.03
CA GLN A 110 -0.03 -4.02 -13.20
C GLN A 110 0.96 -2.96 -12.76
N PHE A 111 1.73 -3.27 -11.75
CA PHE A 111 2.92 -2.52 -11.42
C PHE A 111 4.14 -3.43 -11.63
N LYS A 112 4.86 -3.23 -12.73
CA LYS A 112 6.05 -4.03 -13.07
C LYS A 112 7.11 -3.94 -11.97
N ASP A 113 8.08 -4.83 -12.03
CA ASP A 113 9.19 -4.89 -11.07
C ASP A 113 9.87 -3.53 -10.87
N HIS A 114 9.81 -3.04 -9.65
CA HIS A 114 10.35 -1.74 -9.25
C HIS A 114 10.89 -1.75 -7.82
N VAL A 115 11.49 -0.65 -7.44
CA VAL A 115 11.80 -0.29 -6.06
C VAL A 115 11.12 1.05 -5.77
N ASP A 116 10.72 1.29 -4.53
CA ASP A 116 9.99 2.50 -4.16
C ASP A 116 10.90 3.72 -4.01
N VAL A 117 12.19 3.49 -3.80
CA VAL A 117 13.22 4.52 -3.69
C VAL A 117 14.13 4.43 -4.90
N GLN A 118 14.02 5.38 -5.85
CA GLN A 118 14.79 5.37 -7.10
C GLN A 118 15.53 6.67 -7.38
N ASP A 119 15.14 7.76 -6.73
CA ASP A 119 15.64 9.11 -7.01
C ASP A 119 15.63 9.98 -5.75
N TYR A 120 16.06 11.22 -5.88
CA TYR A 120 16.11 12.18 -4.79
C TYR A 120 14.74 12.46 -4.17
N ASN A 121 13.67 12.50 -4.96
CA ASN A 121 12.32 12.81 -4.46
C ASN A 121 11.77 11.67 -3.58
N SER A 122 12.09 10.44 -3.93
CA SER A 122 11.68 9.24 -3.19
C SER A 122 12.68 8.83 -2.09
N ALA A 123 13.86 9.46 -2.01
CA ALA A 123 14.96 9.05 -1.12
C ALA A 123 14.62 9.08 0.37
N ARG A 124 13.61 9.87 0.77
CA ARG A 124 13.17 9.93 2.18
C ARG A 124 12.32 8.76 2.63
N ARG A 125 11.79 7.94 1.69
CA ARG A 125 10.97 6.78 2.01
C ARG A 125 11.81 5.67 2.64
N PHE A 126 11.36 5.10 3.73
CA PHE A 126 12.06 3.99 4.37
C PHE A 126 11.17 2.76 4.62
N LEU A 127 9.85 2.95 4.73
CA LEU A 127 8.90 1.86 4.90
C LEU A 127 7.69 2.09 4.01
N VAL A 128 7.13 1.03 3.44
CA VAL A 128 5.87 1.04 2.72
C VAL A 128 4.86 0.18 3.44
N GLY A 129 3.61 0.62 3.47
CA GLY A 129 2.49 -0.14 3.99
C GLY A 129 1.26 -0.01 3.10
N PHE A 130 0.55 -1.11 2.88
CA PHE A 130 -0.74 -1.08 2.22
C PHE A 130 -1.65 -2.23 2.65
N VAL A 131 -2.95 -2.00 2.51
CA VAL A 131 -4.02 -2.97 2.76
C VAL A 131 -4.63 -3.39 1.43
N TYR A 132 -4.84 -4.69 1.25
CA TYR A 132 -5.66 -5.21 0.16
C TYR A 132 -7.13 -5.03 0.55
N LEU A 133 -7.87 -4.25 -0.24
CA LEU A 133 -9.28 -3.98 0.04
C LEU A 133 -10.22 -5.07 -0.48
N ASN A 134 -9.72 -5.95 -1.34
CA ASN A 134 -10.48 -7.09 -1.83
C ASN A 134 -9.57 -8.26 -2.20
N THR A 135 -10.17 -9.43 -2.34
CA THR A 135 -9.55 -10.64 -2.86
C THR A 135 -9.98 -10.82 -4.32
N PRO A 136 -9.09 -10.63 -5.31
CA PRO A 136 -9.39 -10.95 -6.70
C PRO A 136 -9.67 -12.45 -6.90
N HIS A 137 -10.38 -12.80 -7.96
CA HIS A 137 -10.66 -14.21 -8.26
C HIS A 137 -9.38 -15.03 -8.48
N GLN A 138 -8.39 -14.44 -9.16
CA GLN A 138 -7.08 -15.07 -9.42
C GLN A 138 -6.00 -14.01 -9.63
N GLY A 139 -4.75 -14.32 -9.26
CA GLY A 139 -3.62 -13.41 -9.46
C GLY A 139 -3.60 -12.23 -8.48
N GLY A 140 -2.98 -11.14 -8.89
CA GLY A 140 -2.92 -9.91 -8.11
C GLY A 140 -1.88 -9.91 -6.98
N GLU A 141 -1.03 -10.92 -6.89
CA GLU A 141 -0.01 -11.05 -5.84
C GLU A 141 0.95 -9.85 -5.85
N THR A 142 1.48 -9.52 -4.69
CA THR A 142 2.69 -8.71 -4.57
C THR A 142 3.88 -9.66 -4.56
N ARG A 143 4.66 -9.62 -5.63
CA ARG A 143 5.78 -10.52 -5.85
C ARG A 143 7.11 -9.84 -5.51
N PHE A 144 7.96 -10.53 -4.76
CA PHE A 144 9.33 -10.16 -4.45
C PHE A 144 10.30 -11.14 -5.16
N PRO A 145 10.66 -10.88 -6.43
CA PRO A 145 11.36 -11.89 -7.25
C PRO A 145 12.75 -12.26 -6.73
N LYS A 146 13.45 -11.30 -6.10
CA LYS A 146 14.78 -11.56 -5.51
C LYS A 146 14.73 -12.35 -4.21
N LEU A 147 13.58 -12.43 -3.59
CA LEU A 147 13.36 -13.14 -2.33
C LEU A 147 12.55 -14.42 -2.52
N ASP A 148 12.16 -14.75 -3.75
CA ASP A 148 11.28 -15.89 -4.05
C ASP A 148 10.08 -15.93 -3.10
N LEU A 149 9.30 -14.83 -3.08
CA LEU A 149 8.16 -14.64 -2.19
C LEU A 149 7.02 -13.96 -2.93
N ASP A 150 5.84 -14.55 -2.87
CA ASP A 150 4.59 -14.00 -3.39
C ASP A 150 3.58 -13.84 -2.24
N ILE A 151 3.05 -12.62 -2.10
CA ILE A 151 2.02 -12.32 -1.10
C ILE A 151 0.68 -12.21 -1.81
N LYS A 152 -0.24 -13.11 -1.45
CA LYS A 152 -1.60 -13.13 -2.02
C LYS A 152 -2.43 -11.95 -1.51
N PRO A 153 -3.18 -11.28 -2.39
CA PRO A 153 -4.16 -10.29 -1.99
C PRO A 153 -5.35 -10.99 -1.31
N VAL A 154 -5.56 -10.64 -0.05
CA VAL A 154 -6.71 -11.10 0.76
C VAL A 154 -7.37 -9.87 1.34
N THR A 155 -8.69 -9.79 1.31
CA THR A 155 -9.46 -8.68 1.88
C THR A 155 -9.05 -8.45 3.34
N GLY A 156 -8.78 -7.21 3.71
CA GLY A 156 -8.36 -6.85 5.07
C GLY A 156 -6.92 -7.25 5.42
N ARG A 157 -6.10 -7.74 4.47
CA ARG A 157 -4.69 -8.07 4.69
C ARG A 157 -3.82 -6.83 4.54
N MET A 158 -2.99 -6.54 5.54
CA MET A 158 -1.94 -5.53 5.46
C MET A 158 -0.59 -6.17 5.12
N LEU A 159 0.16 -5.48 4.28
CA LEU A 159 1.55 -5.81 3.95
C LEU A 159 2.43 -4.59 4.25
N MET A 160 3.51 -4.78 5.02
CA MET A 160 4.53 -3.76 5.27
C MET A 160 5.93 -4.32 5.03
N PHE A 161 6.81 -3.51 4.42
CA PHE A 161 8.20 -3.86 4.15
C PHE A 161 9.07 -2.62 3.90
N PRO A 162 10.40 -2.71 4.06
CA PRO A 162 11.29 -1.58 3.78
C PRO A 162 11.24 -1.16 2.32
N ALA A 163 11.25 0.16 2.06
CA ALA A 163 11.05 0.74 0.73
C ALA A 163 12.32 0.77 -0.16
N ASN A 164 13.42 0.12 0.25
CA ASN A 164 14.70 0.20 -0.43
C ASN A 164 14.90 -0.86 -1.53
N TRP A 165 16.04 -0.79 -2.23
CA TRP A 165 16.38 -1.64 -3.38
C TRP A 165 16.50 -3.15 -3.08
N MET A 166 16.62 -3.56 -1.81
CA MET A 166 16.63 -4.97 -1.41
C MET A 166 15.25 -5.61 -1.58
N TYR A 167 14.18 -4.81 -1.51
CA TYR A 167 12.79 -5.23 -1.59
C TYR A 167 12.16 -4.89 -2.95
N ARG A 168 12.92 -5.16 -4.04
CA ARG A 168 12.35 -5.07 -5.38
C ARG A 168 11.11 -5.92 -5.49
N HIS A 169 10.01 -5.35 -5.95
CA HIS A 169 8.72 -6.02 -6.00
C HIS A 169 7.87 -5.59 -7.20
N SER A 170 6.79 -6.31 -7.44
CA SER A 170 5.79 -6.01 -8.47
C SER A 170 4.38 -6.34 -7.99
N GLY A 171 3.41 -5.60 -8.50
CA GLY A 171 1.99 -5.96 -8.40
C GLY A 171 1.57 -6.75 -9.63
N GLN A 172 1.33 -8.06 -9.46
CA GLN A 172 0.93 -8.94 -10.54
C GLN A 172 -0.48 -8.60 -11.04
N PRO A 173 -0.81 -8.90 -12.32
CA PRO A 173 -2.15 -8.72 -12.86
C PRO A 173 -3.19 -9.50 -12.07
N ALA A 174 -4.34 -8.88 -11.83
CA ALA A 174 -5.53 -9.55 -11.29
C ALA A 174 -6.39 -10.07 -12.43
N ILE A 175 -6.97 -11.26 -12.27
CA ILE A 175 -7.80 -11.94 -13.28
C ILE A 175 -9.18 -12.20 -12.69
N GLY A 176 -10.22 -11.97 -13.48
CA GLY A 176 -11.61 -12.22 -13.09
C GLY A 176 -12.22 -11.16 -12.18
N GLY A 177 -11.60 -9.99 -12.10
CA GLY A 177 -12.10 -8.85 -11.33
C GLY A 177 -11.01 -7.85 -11.00
N PRO A 178 -11.38 -6.64 -10.55
CA PRO A 178 -10.42 -5.63 -10.15
C PRO A 178 -9.73 -5.97 -8.84
N LYS A 179 -8.53 -5.40 -8.64
CA LYS A 179 -7.82 -5.39 -7.36
C LYS A 179 -7.74 -3.96 -6.84
N TYR A 180 -8.01 -3.78 -5.56
CA TYR A 180 -7.90 -2.50 -4.87
C TYR A 180 -6.88 -2.58 -3.74
N LEU A 181 -6.03 -1.56 -3.67
CA LEU A 181 -5.06 -1.36 -2.60
C LEU A 181 -5.27 0.02 -1.98
N LEU A 182 -5.16 0.10 -0.66
CA LEU A 182 -5.05 1.35 0.08
C LEU A 182 -3.67 1.40 0.72
N GLY A 183 -2.86 2.42 0.41
CA GLY A 183 -1.50 2.45 0.93
C GLY A 183 -0.89 3.83 1.06
N THR A 184 0.26 3.84 1.75
CA THR A 184 1.10 5.01 1.99
C THR A 184 2.56 4.59 2.17
N TYR A 185 3.45 5.58 2.26
CA TYR A 185 4.84 5.41 2.64
C TYR A 185 5.13 6.17 3.93
N LEU A 186 6.05 5.62 4.72
CA LEU A 186 6.68 6.37 5.81
C LEU A 186 7.97 6.99 5.30
N GLN A 187 8.17 8.25 5.62
CA GLN A 187 9.35 9.01 5.19
C GLN A 187 9.96 9.79 6.37
N TYR A 188 11.26 10.03 6.26
CA TYR A 188 11.96 10.93 7.17
C TYR A 188 11.41 12.36 7.06
N LEU A 189 11.28 13.03 8.21
CA LEU A 189 10.97 14.47 8.31
C LEU A 189 12.23 15.32 8.12
#